data_71bbbec02930768cb3357fb2a34cada7
#
_entry.id   71bbbec02930768cb3357fb2a34cada7
#
_cell.length_a   1.000
_cell.length_b   1.000
_cell.length_c   1.000
_cell.angle_alpha   90.00
_cell.angle_beta   90.00
_cell.angle_gamma   90.00
#
_symmetry.space_group_name_H-M   'P 1'
#
loop_
_entity.id
_entity.type
_entity.pdbx_description
1 polymer ?
#
loop_
_entity_poly.entity_id
_entity_poly.type
_entity_poly.pdbx_seq_one_letter_code
_entity_poly.pdbx_strand_id
1 'polypeptide(L)'
;MDPPGPDEPDEPAGPSPWWERAALLVLAAVTAVLAARAVLSSWVPISDNALIELAVRDVPGHLPLVGAYSRLGWRHPGPAQVLLYAVPYRLLGSRSGALMATTLVLHAVGIAGAWWMARRIHRLAAAMLLLALTLVLLAADPAQVRSPWNPYVGLVLTATAVTAAWSLAERHRAGAVLLLPLVTLLVQAHVGYAAVGAVAVVAGVVGALAGRRRERPVPWRAGLWGAGVAALMWLPPLVEQFRGGNLGDVVRFAFSGDEPAAGLGLAARVVSQQYAWWPEWAGGGADPGILYLPSWAVPVLGLVVVAGVAAAVVRRSVPLVRGLAVVLVVQLAALLGASRIRGQFNDYLIVYRWPVAAMALALSVAALVDLRRSWSAPAVRVASVLAAVGLLATGVVQWVVEDPEAGAGPAAVAAADVIAARAGDRPPDRPVVVATVADFQGVALWAATVLQLERRGVPVRVTRLSEGADMSSRYGAHRTSDADPGFLVARPNATPALAARGWVPVGGYQPFTRGEQRRLERWETERSRLGDPPPGSEEAALSGAQRLARITTLTRRIDALLAGRTPFLVFARDRPGR
;
A
#
# COMPACT_ATOMS: atom_id res chain seq x y z
N MET A 1 -25.09 30.46 -27.58
CA MET A 1 -25.13 29.02 -27.20
C MET A 1 -25.66 28.97 -25.78
N ASP A 2 -26.81 28.40 -25.63
CA ASP A 2 -27.34 28.12 -24.28
C ASP A 2 -26.45 27.11 -23.57
N PRO A 3 -26.24 27.24 -22.27
CA PRO A 3 -25.47 26.26 -21.51
C PRO A 3 -26.18 24.88 -21.57
N PRO A 4 -25.41 23.78 -21.72
CA PRO A 4 -26.01 22.44 -21.77
C PRO A 4 -26.87 22.20 -20.53
N GLY A 5 -28.00 21.54 -20.71
CA GLY A 5 -28.93 21.22 -19.62
C GLY A 5 -28.28 20.29 -18.59
N PRO A 6 -28.80 20.22 -17.35
CA PRO A 6 -28.21 19.44 -16.25
C PRO A 6 -28.11 17.93 -16.54
N ASP A 7 -28.79 17.44 -17.52
CA ASP A 7 -28.83 16.02 -17.94
C ASP A 7 -28.15 15.75 -19.28
N GLU A 8 -27.60 16.76 -19.97
CA GLU A 8 -26.84 16.54 -21.18
C GLU A 8 -25.50 15.84 -20.88
N PRO A 9 -25.13 14.82 -21.69
CA PRO A 9 -23.81 14.19 -21.55
C PRO A 9 -22.70 15.21 -21.77
N ASP A 10 -21.60 15.08 -21.00
CA ASP A 10 -20.40 15.88 -21.23
C ASP A 10 -19.99 15.77 -22.70
N GLU A 11 -19.77 16.92 -23.37
CA GLU A 11 -19.29 16.89 -24.77
C GLU A 11 -18.07 15.99 -24.88
N PRO A 12 -18.06 15.05 -25.83
CA PRO A 12 -16.91 14.17 -26.01
C PRO A 12 -15.69 15.03 -26.36
N ALA A 13 -14.62 14.89 -25.60
CA ALA A 13 -13.33 15.45 -26.00
C ALA A 13 -13.01 14.94 -27.41
N GLY A 14 -12.66 15.80 -28.34
CA GLY A 14 -12.34 15.44 -29.72
C GLY A 14 -11.39 14.22 -29.81
N PRO A 15 -11.29 13.52 -30.96
CA PRO A 15 -10.54 12.28 -31.07
C PRO A 15 -9.11 12.41 -30.54
N SER A 16 -8.68 11.42 -29.75
CA SER A 16 -7.31 11.37 -29.23
C SER A 16 -6.34 11.12 -30.40
N PRO A 17 -5.25 11.86 -30.53
CA PRO A 17 -4.22 11.55 -31.51
C PRO A 17 -3.57 10.21 -31.21
N TRP A 18 -2.95 9.64 -32.26
CA TRP A 18 -2.41 8.29 -32.18
C TRP A 18 -1.38 8.09 -31.05
N TRP A 19 -0.56 9.10 -30.70
CA TRP A 19 0.44 8.98 -29.63
C TRP A 19 -0.17 8.89 -28.22
N GLU A 20 -1.29 9.55 -27.95
CA GLU A 20 -2.02 9.38 -26.68
C GLU A 20 -2.62 7.97 -26.61
N ARG A 21 -3.20 7.48 -27.72
CA ARG A 21 -3.72 6.11 -27.80
C ARG A 21 -2.60 5.09 -27.66
N ALA A 22 -1.45 5.32 -28.28
CA ALA A 22 -0.28 4.45 -28.15
C ALA A 22 0.19 4.33 -26.69
N ALA A 23 0.27 5.44 -25.94
CA ALA A 23 0.65 5.38 -24.53
C ALA A 23 -0.34 4.54 -23.69
N LEU A 24 -1.64 4.68 -23.93
CA LEU A 24 -2.65 3.87 -23.25
C LEU A 24 -2.63 2.39 -23.68
N LEU A 25 -2.36 2.11 -24.95
CA LEU A 25 -2.20 0.74 -25.43
C LEU A 25 -0.96 0.08 -24.82
N VAL A 26 0.15 0.84 -24.68
CA VAL A 26 1.35 0.37 -23.96
C VAL A 26 1.01 0.10 -22.49
N LEU A 27 0.30 1.00 -21.82
CA LEU A 27 -0.16 0.78 -20.43
C LEU A 27 -0.97 -0.52 -20.33
N ALA A 28 -1.95 -0.71 -21.22
CA ALA A 28 -2.79 -1.90 -21.21
C ALA A 28 -2.00 -3.18 -21.51
N ALA A 29 -1.10 -3.15 -22.50
CA ALA A 29 -0.28 -4.29 -22.89
C ALA A 29 0.71 -4.70 -21.79
N VAL A 30 1.44 -3.72 -21.22
CA VAL A 30 2.36 -3.96 -20.10
C VAL A 30 1.60 -4.52 -18.90
N THR A 31 0.46 -3.93 -18.55
CA THR A 31 -0.37 -4.42 -17.44
C THR A 31 -0.86 -5.85 -17.70
N ALA A 32 -1.35 -6.15 -18.89
CA ALA A 32 -1.83 -7.50 -19.24
C ALA A 32 -0.71 -8.55 -19.12
N VAL A 33 0.49 -8.23 -19.64
CA VAL A 33 1.65 -9.12 -19.56
C VAL A 33 2.09 -9.35 -18.13
N LEU A 34 2.20 -8.29 -17.33
CA LEU A 34 2.60 -8.39 -15.91
C LEU A 34 1.53 -9.08 -15.06
N ALA A 35 0.25 -8.82 -15.31
CA ALA A 35 -0.85 -9.48 -14.62
C ALA A 35 -0.88 -10.99 -14.94
N ALA A 36 -0.68 -11.37 -16.22
CA ALA A 36 -0.57 -12.78 -16.61
C ALA A 36 0.63 -13.46 -15.92
N ARG A 37 1.81 -12.82 -15.92
CA ARG A 37 2.99 -13.30 -15.19
C ARG A 37 2.68 -13.49 -13.71
N ALA A 38 2.04 -12.51 -13.07
CA ALA A 38 1.69 -12.58 -11.66
C ALA A 38 0.75 -13.76 -11.35
N VAL A 39 -0.30 -13.97 -12.16
CA VAL A 39 -1.23 -15.10 -11.98
C VAL A 39 -0.53 -16.44 -12.16
N LEU A 40 0.45 -16.52 -13.05
CA LEU A 40 1.18 -17.75 -13.34
C LEU A 40 2.37 -17.98 -12.39
N SER A 41 2.74 -16.99 -11.57
CA SER A 41 3.83 -17.11 -10.63
C SER A 41 3.49 -18.08 -9.49
N SER A 42 4.55 -18.64 -8.89
CA SER A 42 4.47 -19.45 -7.67
C SER A 42 4.55 -18.60 -6.39
N TRP A 43 4.20 -17.34 -6.47
CA TRP A 43 4.27 -16.42 -5.32
C TRP A 43 3.47 -16.93 -4.13
N VAL A 44 4.12 -16.94 -2.98
CA VAL A 44 3.55 -17.29 -1.68
C VAL A 44 3.57 -16.04 -0.81
N PRO A 45 2.43 -15.41 -0.55
CA PRO A 45 2.36 -14.24 0.31
C PRO A 45 2.69 -14.61 1.76
N ILE A 46 3.36 -13.69 2.45
CA ILE A 46 3.62 -13.78 3.88
C ILE A 46 3.04 -12.55 4.60
N SER A 47 3.13 -12.53 5.93
CA SER A 47 2.73 -11.36 6.73
C SER A 47 1.31 -10.87 6.39
N ASP A 48 1.15 -9.56 6.26
CA ASP A 48 -0.12 -8.90 5.95
C ASP A 48 -0.69 -9.33 4.59
N ASN A 49 0.16 -9.64 3.60
CA ASN A 49 -0.31 -10.16 2.32
C ASN A 49 -1.00 -11.54 2.46
N ALA A 50 -0.49 -12.40 3.35
CA ALA A 50 -1.14 -13.67 3.67
C ALA A 50 -2.47 -13.47 4.42
N LEU A 51 -2.53 -12.51 5.36
CA LEU A 51 -3.76 -12.16 6.06
C LEU A 51 -4.82 -11.58 5.12
N ILE A 52 -4.41 -10.75 4.15
CA ILE A 52 -5.30 -10.21 3.12
C ILE A 52 -5.85 -11.35 2.25
N GLU A 53 -4.99 -12.30 1.83
CA GLU A 53 -5.48 -13.44 1.04
C GLU A 53 -6.45 -14.31 1.85
N LEU A 54 -6.16 -14.60 3.12
CA LEU A 54 -7.09 -15.32 4.00
C LEU A 54 -8.45 -14.62 4.07
N ALA A 55 -8.47 -13.30 4.23
CA ALA A 55 -9.72 -12.52 4.23
C ALA A 55 -10.45 -12.55 2.87
N VAL A 56 -9.70 -12.52 1.75
CA VAL A 56 -10.26 -12.67 0.40
C VAL A 56 -10.85 -14.06 0.19
N ARG A 57 -10.21 -15.09 0.71
CA ARG A 57 -10.68 -16.49 0.66
C ARG A 57 -11.97 -16.70 1.46
N ASP A 58 -12.20 -15.92 2.50
CA ASP A 58 -13.43 -15.98 3.29
C ASP A 58 -14.68 -15.58 2.51
N VAL A 59 -14.56 -14.73 1.50
CA VAL A 59 -15.69 -14.29 0.68
C VAL A 59 -16.13 -15.42 -0.25
N PRO A 60 -17.42 -15.79 -0.35
CA PRO A 60 -18.58 -15.20 0.33
C PRO A 60 -18.97 -15.84 1.68
N GLY A 61 -18.31 -16.91 2.12
CA GLY A 61 -18.71 -17.70 3.28
C GLY A 61 -18.68 -16.92 4.61
N HIS A 62 -17.68 -16.05 4.78
CA HIS A 62 -17.54 -15.16 5.94
C HIS A 62 -17.25 -13.76 5.45
N LEU A 63 -18.30 -12.98 5.20
CA LEU A 63 -18.15 -11.61 4.70
C LEU A 63 -17.44 -10.73 5.74
N PRO A 64 -16.29 -10.12 5.38
CA PRO A 64 -15.59 -9.22 6.28
C PRO A 64 -16.39 -7.91 6.45
N LEU A 65 -16.43 -7.39 7.67
CA LEU A 65 -17.06 -6.11 7.99
C LEU A 65 -16.05 -4.98 8.10
N VAL A 66 -14.77 -5.30 8.24
CA VAL A 66 -13.63 -4.40 8.42
C VAL A 66 -12.51 -4.72 7.43
N GLY A 67 -11.55 -3.82 7.33
CA GLY A 67 -10.38 -3.98 6.49
C GLY A 67 -9.25 -4.78 7.12
N ALA A 68 -8.03 -4.60 6.59
CA ALA A 68 -6.82 -5.25 7.07
C ALA A 68 -6.53 -4.93 8.54
N TYR A 69 -5.82 -5.83 9.20
CA TYR A 69 -5.37 -5.66 10.58
C TYR A 69 -4.35 -4.50 10.71
N SER A 70 -4.47 -3.75 11.80
CA SER A 70 -3.47 -2.77 12.21
C SER A 70 -2.71 -3.29 13.44
N ARG A 71 -1.38 -3.11 13.46
CA ARG A 71 -0.54 -3.43 14.63
C ARG A 71 -0.93 -2.67 15.91
N LEU A 72 -1.81 -1.69 15.80
CA LEU A 72 -2.25 -0.81 16.87
C LEU A 72 -3.55 -1.29 17.56
N GLY A 73 -3.97 -2.54 17.29
CA GLY A 73 -5.08 -3.20 17.97
C GLY A 73 -6.47 -2.95 17.37
N TRP A 74 -6.57 -2.10 16.34
CA TRP A 74 -7.80 -1.88 15.56
C TRP A 74 -7.64 -2.38 14.11
N ARG A 75 -8.68 -2.35 13.32
CA ARG A 75 -8.65 -2.70 11.89
C ARG A 75 -8.94 -1.48 11.02
N HIS A 76 -8.41 -1.49 9.79
CA HIS A 76 -8.77 -0.44 8.83
C HIS A 76 -10.29 -0.40 8.62
N PRO A 77 -10.86 0.79 8.33
CA PRO A 77 -12.29 1.05 8.50
C PRO A 77 -13.22 0.08 7.81
N GLY A 78 -12.86 -0.46 6.64
CA GLY A 78 -13.82 -1.30 5.94
C GLY A 78 -13.21 -2.28 4.94
N PRO A 79 -14.03 -3.24 4.45
CA PRO A 79 -13.59 -4.38 3.65
C PRO A 79 -13.52 -4.10 2.15
N ALA A 80 -13.65 -2.85 1.67
CA ALA A 80 -13.81 -2.55 0.24
C ALA A 80 -12.70 -3.15 -0.61
N GLN A 81 -11.46 -3.13 -0.14
CA GLN A 81 -10.33 -3.76 -0.83
C GLN A 81 -10.49 -5.28 -0.92
N VAL A 82 -10.83 -5.93 0.19
CA VAL A 82 -11.01 -7.40 0.24
C VAL A 82 -12.10 -7.84 -0.72
N LEU A 83 -13.24 -7.14 -0.71
CA LEU A 83 -14.37 -7.42 -1.60
C LEU A 83 -14.01 -7.20 -3.07
N LEU A 84 -13.26 -6.13 -3.37
CA LEU A 84 -12.77 -5.82 -4.71
C LEU A 84 -11.84 -6.92 -5.23
N TYR A 85 -10.96 -7.45 -4.40
CA TYR A 85 -10.03 -8.52 -4.77
C TYR A 85 -10.71 -9.89 -4.86
N ALA A 86 -11.78 -10.14 -4.12
CA ALA A 86 -12.41 -11.45 -4.06
C ALA A 86 -12.93 -11.95 -5.42
N VAL A 87 -13.50 -11.05 -6.25
CA VAL A 87 -14.04 -11.42 -7.55
C VAL A 87 -12.93 -11.89 -8.51
N PRO A 88 -11.90 -11.08 -8.84
CA PRO A 88 -10.83 -11.52 -9.73
C PRO A 88 -10.05 -12.71 -9.15
N TYR A 89 -9.86 -12.78 -7.83
CA TYR A 89 -9.23 -13.92 -7.18
C TYR A 89 -9.96 -15.23 -7.50
N ARG A 90 -11.28 -15.27 -7.37
CA ARG A 90 -12.10 -16.45 -7.69
C ARG A 90 -12.08 -16.78 -9.18
N LEU A 91 -12.23 -15.79 -10.04
CA LEU A 91 -12.22 -15.96 -11.49
C LEU A 91 -10.87 -16.49 -12.02
N LEU A 92 -9.77 -16.14 -11.37
CA LEU A 92 -8.41 -16.57 -11.71
C LEU A 92 -7.95 -17.83 -10.94
N GLY A 93 -8.89 -18.66 -10.48
CA GLY A 93 -8.62 -19.96 -9.87
C GLY A 93 -8.06 -19.91 -8.45
N SER A 94 -8.36 -18.85 -7.70
CA SER A 94 -7.94 -18.65 -6.31
C SER A 94 -6.41 -18.74 -6.11
N ARG A 95 -5.66 -18.24 -7.09
CA ARG A 95 -4.18 -18.17 -7.03
C ARG A 95 -3.75 -16.90 -6.31
N SER A 96 -2.68 -16.97 -5.50
CA SER A 96 -2.14 -15.79 -4.79
C SER A 96 -1.76 -14.67 -5.75
N GLY A 97 -1.16 -15.01 -6.88
CA GLY A 97 -0.79 -14.03 -7.91
C GLY A 97 -1.95 -13.24 -8.51
N ALA A 98 -3.20 -13.72 -8.36
CA ALA A 98 -4.38 -12.96 -8.76
C ALA A 98 -4.54 -11.65 -7.95
N LEU A 99 -4.06 -11.60 -6.71
CA LEU A 99 -4.06 -10.38 -5.91
C LEU A 99 -3.09 -9.34 -6.49
N MET A 100 -1.86 -9.78 -6.86
CA MET A 100 -0.89 -8.90 -7.53
C MET A 100 -1.42 -8.41 -8.88
N ALA A 101 -2.02 -9.31 -9.68
CA ALA A 101 -2.62 -8.96 -10.96
C ALA A 101 -3.74 -7.91 -10.79
N THR A 102 -4.58 -8.06 -9.76
CA THR A 102 -5.63 -7.09 -9.45
C THR A 102 -5.04 -5.72 -9.07
N THR A 103 -3.97 -5.68 -8.27
CA THR A 103 -3.26 -4.43 -7.92
C THR A 103 -2.73 -3.72 -9.18
N LEU A 104 -2.07 -4.45 -10.07
CA LEU A 104 -1.56 -3.90 -11.34
C LEU A 104 -2.69 -3.32 -12.21
N VAL A 105 -3.81 -4.04 -12.32
CA VAL A 105 -4.98 -3.57 -13.06
C VAL A 105 -5.59 -2.32 -12.40
N LEU A 106 -5.67 -2.26 -11.08
CA LEU A 106 -6.16 -1.09 -10.36
C LEU A 106 -5.27 0.14 -10.61
N HIS A 107 -3.96 -0.02 -10.62
CA HIS A 107 -3.04 1.07 -10.96
C HIS A 107 -3.23 1.52 -12.41
N ALA A 108 -3.35 0.60 -13.36
CA ALA A 108 -3.56 0.95 -14.76
C ALA A 108 -4.90 1.66 -15.00
N VAL A 109 -5.99 1.16 -14.39
CA VAL A 109 -7.31 1.79 -14.44
C VAL A 109 -7.28 3.16 -13.77
N GLY A 110 -6.55 3.29 -12.64
CA GLY A 110 -6.35 4.56 -11.96
C GLY A 110 -5.64 5.60 -12.87
N ILE A 111 -4.52 5.22 -13.51
CA ILE A 111 -3.80 6.10 -14.45
C ILE A 111 -4.69 6.49 -15.63
N ALA A 112 -5.32 5.51 -16.26
CA ALA A 112 -6.19 5.75 -17.41
C ALA A 112 -7.39 6.64 -17.02
N GLY A 113 -7.98 6.43 -15.84
CA GLY A 113 -9.07 7.22 -15.30
C GLY A 113 -8.66 8.66 -14.98
N ALA A 114 -7.51 8.85 -14.34
CA ALA A 114 -6.94 10.18 -14.07
C ALA A 114 -6.65 10.93 -15.37
N TRP A 115 -5.97 10.28 -16.33
CA TRP A 115 -5.73 10.86 -17.66
C TRP A 115 -7.04 11.22 -18.37
N TRP A 116 -8.03 10.31 -18.37
CA TRP A 116 -9.31 10.51 -19.04
C TRP A 116 -10.11 11.69 -18.46
N MET A 117 -10.15 11.85 -17.14
CA MET A 117 -10.78 12.99 -16.48
C MET A 117 -10.02 14.29 -16.76
N ALA A 118 -8.69 14.29 -16.57
CA ALA A 118 -7.86 15.46 -16.80
C ALA A 118 -7.90 15.94 -18.25
N ARG A 119 -7.96 15.01 -19.23
CA ARG A 119 -8.01 15.33 -20.66
C ARG A 119 -9.26 16.12 -21.07
N ARG A 120 -10.38 15.90 -20.39
CA ARG A 120 -11.61 16.67 -20.60
C ARG A 120 -11.53 18.09 -20.06
N ILE A 121 -10.58 18.35 -19.18
CA ILE A 121 -10.36 19.65 -18.56
C ILE A 121 -9.24 20.39 -19.29
N HIS A 122 -8.07 19.77 -19.39
CA HIS A 122 -6.87 20.38 -19.98
C HIS A 122 -5.93 19.30 -20.53
N ARG A 123 -5.83 19.22 -21.85
CA ARG A 123 -5.13 18.15 -22.56
C ARG A 123 -3.65 18.05 -22.23
N LEU A 124 -2.95 19.17 -22.14
CA LEU A 124 -1.53 19.20 -21.78
C LEU A 124 -1.32 18.73 -20.33
N ALA A 125 -2.17 19.16 -19.40
CA ALA A 125 -2.11 18.70 -18.02
C ALA A 125 -2.33 17.17 -17.91
N ALA A 126 -3.25 16.62 -18.72
CA ALA A 126 -3.45 15.17 -18.77
C ALA A 126 -2.21 14.41 -19.26
N ALA A 127 -1.51 14.92 -20.28
CA ALA A 127 -0.28 14.31 -20.79
C ALA A 127 0.86 14.39 -19.74
N MET A 128 1.00 15.54 -19.07
CA MET A 128 1.98 15.70 -18.00
C MET A 128 1.66 14.83 -16.79
N LEU A 129 0.38 14.67 -16.45
CA LEU A 129 -0.06 13.78 -15.37
C LEU A 129 0.23 12.30 -15.71
N LEU A 130 -0.04 11.87 -16.95
CA LEU A 130 0.29 10.53 -17.41
C LEU A 130 1.80 10.26 -17.26
N LEU A 131 2.63 11.19 -17.71
CA LEU A 131 4.10 11.10 -17.57
C LEU A 131 4.52 11.04 -16.07
N ALA A 132 3.98 11.93 -15.24
CA ALA A 132 4.31 12.00 -13.82
C ALA A 132 3.95 10.71 -13.08
N LEU A 133 2.75 10.15 -13.32
CA LEU A 133 2.34 8.89 -12.71
C LEU A 133 3.17 7.70 -13.22
N THR A 134 3.59 7.74 -14.48
CA THR A 134 4.54 6.75 -15.03
C THR A 134 5.89 6.82 -14.32
N LEU A 135 6.41 8.02 -14.07
CA LEU A 135 7.67 8.21 -13.32
C LEU A 135 7.54 7.72 -11.87
N VAL A 136 6.39 7.95 -11.22
CA VAL A 136 6.12 7.41 -9.88
C VAL A 136 6.18 5.88 -9.89
N LEU A 137 5.57 5.22 -10.88
CA LEU A 137 5.62 3.75 -10.97
C LEU A 137 7.01 3.21 -11.29
N LEU A 138 7.78 3.94 -12.12
CA LEU A 138 9.14 3.56 -12.49
C LEU A 138 10.12 3.69 -11.33
N ALA A 139 9.91 4.71 -10.47
CA ALA A 139 10.75 5.00 -9.32
C ALA A 139 10.35 4.21 -8.05
N ALA A 140 9.10 3.79 -7.96
CA ALA A 140 8.62 2.99 -6.84
C ALA A 140 9.28 1.61 -6.81
N ASP A 141 9.51 1.09 -5.60
CA ASP A 141 9.96 -0.29 -5.43
C ASP A 141 8.99 -1.24 -6.17
N PRO A 142 9.51 -2.16 -7.01
CA PRO A 142 8.68 -3.14 -7.70
C PRO A 142 7.75 -3.93 -6.78
N ALA A 143 8.18 -4.21 -5.55
CA ALA A 143 7.34 -4.84 -4.55
C ALA A 143 6.14 -3.97 -4.18
N GLN A 144 6.30 -2.65 -4.07
CA GLN A 144 5.19 -1.72 -3.77
C GLN A 144 4.17 -1.66 -4.91
N VAL A 145 4.63 -1.67 -6.17
CA VAL A 145 3.77 -1.58 -7.36
C VAL A 145 2.89 -2.83 -7.52
N ARG A 146 3.41 -4.01 -7.17
CA ARG A 146 2.69 -5.30 -7.33
C ARG A 146 1.98 -5.74 -6.06
N SER A 147 2.42 -5.30 -4.88
CA SER A 147 1.90 -5.78 -3.61
C SER A 147 0.41 -5.47 -3.42
N PRO A 148 -0.41 -6.45 -3.06
CA PRO A 148 -1.79 -6.21 -2.63
C PRO A 148 -1.88 -5.59 -1.25
N TRP A 149 -0.76 -5.28 -0.59
CA TRP A 149 -0.75 -4.71 0.73
C TRP A 149 -1.51 -3.38 0.78
N ASN A 150 -2.38 -3.26 1.73
CA ASN A 150 -3.38 -2.20 1.80
C ASN A 150 -2.84 -0.77 1.71
N PRO A 151 -1.65 -0.38 2.24
CA PRO A 151 -1.12 0.96 2.02
C PRO A 151 -0.78 1.26 0.54
N TYR A 152 -0.33 0.25 -0.22
CA TYR A 152 0.16 0.46 -1.59
C TYR A 152 -0.96 0.53 -2.65
N VAL A 153 -2.16 0.05 -2.33
CA VAL A 153 -3.35 0.21 -3.21
C VAL A 153 -3.59 1.69 -3.55
N GLY A 154 -3.29 2.59 -2.62
CA GLY A 154 -3.44 4.02 -2.82
C GLY A 154 -2.32 4.70 -3.61
N LEU A 155 -1.24 4.01 -4.01
CA LEU A 155 -0.09 4.62 -4.70
C LEU A 155 -0.49 5.45 -5.93
N VAL A 156 -1.39 4.93 -6.77
CA VAL A 156 -1.92 5.65 -7.94
C VAL A 156 -3.32 6.20 -7.69
N LEU A 157 -4.17 5.45 -6.97
CA LEU A 157 -5.56 5.82 -6.77
C LEU A 157 -5.74 7.15 -6.03
N THR A 158 -4.74 7.59 -5.24
CA THR A 158 -4.73 8.93 -4.65
C THR A 158 -4.75 10.01 -5.72
N ALA A 159 -3.88 9.93 -6.73
CA ALA A 159 -3.89 10.89 -7.84
C ALA A 159 -5.21 10.82 -8.62
N THR A 160 -5.78 9.63 -8.78
CA THR A 160 -7.08 9.44 -9.44
C THR A 160 -8.19 10.15 -8.64
N ALA A 161 -8.21 10.02 -7.31
CA ALA A 161 -9.17 10.70 -6.44
C ALA A 161 -8.99 12.23 -6.46
N VAL A 162 -7.75 12.73 -6.43
CA VAL A 162 -7.46 14.17 -6.54
C VAL A 162 -7.85 14.71 -7.91
N THR A 163 -7.64 13.92 -8.99
CA THR A 163 -8.12 14.29 -10.33
C THR A 163 -9.65 14.30 -10.40
N ALA A 164 -10.32 13.36 -9.71
CA ALA A 164 -11.78 13.36 -9.60
C ALA A 164 -12.29 14.59 -8.84
N ALA A 165 -11.57 15.04 -7.80
CA ALA A 165 -11.88 16.30 -7.10
C ALA A 165 -11.72 17.52 -8.03
N TRP A 166 -10.64 17.59 -8.81
CA TRP A 166 -10.47 18.61 -9.83
C TRP A 166 -11.57 18.57 -10.90
N SER A 167 -11.90 17.37 -11.38
CA SER A 167 -12.98 17.14 -12.34
C SER A 167 -14.35 17.60 -11.80
N LEU A 168 -14.63 17.36 -10.50
CA LEU A 168 -15.83 17.87 -9.84
C LEU A 168 -15.80 19.40 -9.72
N ALA A 169 -14.65 20.00 -9.37
CA ALA A 169 -14.47 21.46 -9.31
C ALA A 169 -14.77 22.13 -10.66
N GLU A 170 -14.51 21.43 -11.78
CA GLU A 170 -14.88 21.84 -13.14
C GLU A 170 -16.30 21.40 -13.55
N ARG A 171 -17.08 20.86 -12.59
CA ARG A 171 -18.47 20.42 -12.76
C ARG A 171 -18.66 19.32 -13.80
N HIS A 172 -17.65 18.45 -13.98
CA HIS A 172 -17.79 17.24 -14.79
C HIS A 172 -18.47 16.12 -14.01
N ARG A 173 -19.40 15.40 -14.65
CA ARG A 173 -20.12 14.25 -14.08
C ARG A 173 -19.20 13.15 -13.57
N ALA A 174 -18.11 12.88 -14.30
CA ALA A 174 -17.15 11.85 -13.92
C ALA A 174 -16.55 12.08 -12.52
N GLY A 175 -16.13 13.31 -12.22
CA GLY A 175 -15.65 13.66 -10.88
C GLY A 175 -16.71 13.49 -9.80
N ALA A 176 -17.95 13.88 -10.10
CA ALA A 176 -19.07 13.76 -9.17
C ALA A 176 -19.41 12.28 -8.83
N VAL A 177 -19.37 11.38 -9.81
CA VAL A 177 -19.65 9.94 -9.59
C VAL A 177 -18.50 9.25 -8.87
N LEU A 178 -17.23 9.54 -9.26
CA LEU A 178 -16.09 8.73 -8.86
C LEU A 178 -15.42 9.18 -7.56
N LEU A 179 -15.53 10.45 -7.18
CA LEU A 179 -14.78 11.01 -6.06
C LEU A 179 -15.06 10.28 -4.73
N LEU A 180 -16.32 10.19 -4.32
CA LEU A 180 -16.68 9.56 -3.05
C LEU A 180 -16.37 8.06 -3.01
N PRO A 181 -16.69 7.24 -4.04
CA PRO A 181 -16.28 5.84 -4.07
C PRO A 181 -14.76 5.63 -3.99
N LEU A 182 -13.96 6.43 -4.72
CA LEU A 182 -12.50 6.35 -4.69
C LEU A 182 -11.96 6.69 -3.30
N VAL A 183 -12.42 7.79 -2.71
CA VAL A 183 -12.01 8.20 -1.36
C VAL A 183 -12.44 7.14 -0.33
N THR A 184 -13.64 6.59 -0.46
CA THR A 184 -14.12 5.51 0.42
C THR A 184 -13.24 4.27 0.30
N LEU A 185 -12.88 3.84 -0.92
CA LEU A 185 -11.97 2.71 -1.13
C LEU A 185 -10.61 2.96 -0.46
N LEU A 186 -10.02 4.15 -0.68
CA LEU A 186 -8.74 4.53 -0.09
C LEU A 186 -8.77 4.50 1.44
N VAL A 187 -9.79 5.13 2.05
CA VAL A 187 -9.92 5.21 3.52
C VAL A 187 -10.19 3.84 4.12
N GLN A 188 -11.01 3.01 3.48
CA GLN A 188 -11.29 1.67 3.95
C GLN A 188 -10.08 0.73 3.80
N ALA A 189 -9.29 0.89 2.75
CA ALA A 189 -8.05 0.15 2.59
C ALA A 189 -7.02 0.55 3.66
N HIS A 190 -6.81 1.86 3.86
CA HIS A 190 -5.85 2.35 4.84
C HIS A 190 -6.26 3.72 5.40
N VAL A 191 -6.46 3.81 6.71
CA VAL A 191 -6.95 5.03 7.37
C VAL A 191 -6.03 6.25 7.16
N GLY A 192 -4.75 6.05 6.87
CA GLY A 192 -3.81 7.14 6.54
C GLY A 192 -4.27 8.03 5.38
N TYR A 193 -5.14 7.53 4.51
CA TYR A 193 -5.72 8.32 3.41
C TYR A 193 -6.88 9.24 3.84
N ALA A 194 -7.35 9.16 5.09
CA ALA A 194 -8.55 9.87 5.53
C ALA A 194 -8.43 11.40 5.39
N ALA A 195 -7.32 11.98 5.84
CA ALA A 195 -7.10 13.43 5.76
C ALA A 195 -7.04 13.93 4.31
N VAL A 196 -6.24 13.25 3.48
CA VAL A 196 -6.07 13.57 2.06
C VAL A 196 -7.38 13.40 1.30
N GLY A 197 -8.10 12.30 1.55
CA GLY A 197 -9.39 12.02 0.92
C GLY A 197 -10.48 13.01 1.32
N ALA A 198 -10.62 13.30 2.61
CA ALA A 198 -11.61 14.27 3.10
C ALA A 198 -11.39 15.67 2.49
N VAL A 199 -10.14 16.14 2.47
CA VAL A 199 -9.81 17.44 1.89
C VAL A 199 -10.00 17.44 0.38
N ALA A 200 -9.71 16.36 -0.34
CA ALA A 200 -10.00 16.23 -1.76
C ALA A 200 -11.52 16.37 -2.04
N VAL A 201 -12.37 15.73 -1.22
CA VAL A 201 -13.84 15.86 -1.33
C VAL A 201 -14.26 17.31 -1.10
N VAL A 202 -13.80 17.93 -0.01
CA VAL A 202 -14.14 19.33 0.31
C VAL A 202 -13.68 20.27 -0.81
N ALA A 203 -12.44 20.14 -1.29
CA ALA A 203 -11.90 20.98 -2.36
C ALA A 203 -12.69 20.82 -3.67
N GLY A 204 -13.06 19.60 -4.04
CA GLY A 204 -13.89 19.34 -5.21
C GLY A 204 -15.28 19.97 -5.11
N VAL A 205 -15.94 19.79 -3.97
CA VAL A 205 -17.28 20.36 -3.72
C VAL A 205 -17.24 21.89 -3.67
N VAL A 206 -16.30 22.47 -2.90
CA VAL A 206 -16.14 23.94 -2.81
C VAL A 206 -15.83 24.53 -4.18
N GLY A 207 -14.93 23.90 -4.96
CA GLY A 207 -14.61 24.33 -6.32
C GLY A 207 -15.84 24.31 -7.24
N ALA A 208 -16.67 23.26 -7.15
CA ALA A 208 -17.90 23.16 -7.92
C ALA A 208 -18.94 24.23 -7.52
N LEU A 209 -19.05 24.55 -6.23
CA LEU A 209 -20.00 25.56 -5.73
C LEU A 209 -19.53 27.01 -5.98
N ALA A 210 -18.23 27.26 -5.92
CA ALA A 210 -17.62 28.57 -6.14
C ALA A 210 -17.63 29.04 -7.63
N GLY A 211 -17.89 28.12 -8.57
CA GLY A 211 -17.96 28.43 -10.00
C GLY A 211 -19.08 29.42 -10.33
N ARG A 212 -18.85 30.28 -11.35
CA ARG A 212 -19.80 31.29 -11.79
C ARG A 212 -21.06 30.64 -12.40
N ARG A 213 -22.21 31.34 -12.31
CA ARG A 213 -23.49 30.86 -12.87
C ARG A 213 -23.48 30.60 -14.39
N ARG A 214 -22.54 31.21 -15.13
CA ARG A 214 -22.34 30.98 -16.58
C ARG A 214 -21.57 29.73 -16.92
N GLU A 215 -21.03 29.00 -15.91
CA GLU A 215 -20.37 27.72 -16.08
C GLU A 215 -21.41 26.59 -16.12
N ARG A 216 -20.94 25.37 -16.39
CA ARG A 216 -21.78 24.17 -16.35
C ARG A 216 -22.56 24.08 -15.02
N PRO A 217 -23.80 23.55 -15.02
CA PRO A 217 -24.52 23.30 -13.78
C PRO A 217 -23.80 22.26 -12.92
N VAL A 218 -23.96 22.36 -11.60
CA VAL A 218 -23.39 21.36 -10.68
C VAL A 218 -24.05 20.01 -10.94
N PRO A 219 -23.30 18.92 -11.20
CA PRO A 219 -23.85 17.62 -11.57
C PRO A 219 -24.34 16.84 -10.33
N TRP A 220 -25.34 17.38 -9.61
CA TRP A 220 -25.81 16.87 -8.33
C TRP A 220 -26.40 15.45 -8.41
N ARG A 221 -27.09 15.10 -9.52
CA ARG A 221 -27.61 13.72 -9.73
C ARG A 221 -26.47 12.71 -9.81
N ALA A 222 -25.41 13.05 -10.57
CA ALA A 222 -24.19 12.22 -10.64
C ALA A 222 -23.51 12.11 -9.27
N GLY A 223 -23.47 13.20 -8.50
CA GLY A 223 -22.98 13.21 -7.12
C GLY A 223 -23.79 12.30 -6.18
N LEU A 224 -25.12 12.28 -6.32
CA LEU A 224 -25.98 11.35 -5.55
C LEU A 224 -25.70 9.89 -5.88
N TRP A 225 -25.44 9.54 -7.15
CA TRP A 225 -25.01 8.18 -7.52
C TRP A 225 -23.69 7.81 -6.83
N GLY A 226 -22.68 8.69 -6.90
CA GLY A 226 -21.41 8.49 -6.19
C GLY A 226 -21.59 8.36 -4.69
N ALA A 227 -22.43 9.20 -4.08
CA ALA A 227 -22.76 9.13 -2.67
C ALA A 227 -23.49 7.83 -2.29
N GLY A 228 -24.43 7.36 -3.13
CA GLY A 228 -25.11 6.09 -2.95
C GLY A 228 -24.15 4.90 -2.96
N VAL A 229 -23.24 4.84 -3.93
CA VAL A 229 -22.20 3.81 -3.99
C VAL A 229 -21.31 3.86 -2.74
N ALA A 230 -20.82 5.04 -2.35
CA ALA A 230 -20.03 5.20 -1.14
C ALA A 230 -20.81 4.77 0.12
N ALA A 231 -22.10 5.13 0.24
CA ALA A 231 -22.95 4.71 1.35
C ALA A 231 -23.07 3.18 1.41
N LEU A 232 -23.25 2.50 0.27
CA LEU A 232 -23.27 1.04 0.22
C LEU A 232 -21.94 0.44 0.69
N MET A 233 -20.81 1.04 0.30
CA MET A 233 -19.48 0.60 0.75
C MET A 233 -19.27 0.79 2.26
N TRP A 234 -19.97 1.75 2.90
CA TRP A 234 -19.89 2.00 4.34
C TRP A 234 -20.84 1.13 5.16
N LEU A 235 -21.78 0.37 4.55
CA LEU A 235 -22.71 -0.49 5.30
C LEU A 235 -21.97 -1.54 6.16
N PRO A 236 -20.99 -2.32 5.65
CA PRO A 236 -20.28 -3.27 6.49
C PRO A 236 -19.55 -2.63 7.68
N PRO A 237 -18.75 -1.54 7.51
CA PRO A 237 -18.15 -0.82 8.64
C PRO A 237 -19.16 -0.32 9.68
N LEU A 238 -20.30 0.17 9.25
CA LEU A 238 -21.35 0.64 10.16
C LEU A 238 -21.97 -0.52 10.95
N VAL A 239 -22.25 -1.65 10.30
CA VAL A 239 -22.73 -2.86 10.98
C VAL A 239 -21.72 -3.32 12.03
N GLU A 240 -20.43 -3.29 11.71
CA GLU A 240 -19.38 -3.64 12.66
C GLU A 240 -19.31 -2.64 13.83
N GLN A 241 -19.43 -1.35 13.57
CA GLN A 241 -19.42 -0.32 14.63
C GLN A 241 -20.44 -0.59 15.72
N PHE A 242 -21.64 -1.09 15.36
CA PHE A 242 -22.67 -1.46 16.34
C PHE A 242 -22.41 -2.79 17.06
N ARG A 243 -21.49 -3.63 16.56
CA ARG A 243 -21.16 -4.95 17.13
C ARG A 243 -19.84 -4.96 17.91
N GLY A 244 -18.81 -4.34 17.35
CA GLY A 244 -17.43 -4.41 17.83
C GLY A 244 -16.78 -3.05 18.13
N GLY A 245 -17.33 -1.94 17.60
CA GLY A 245 -16.85 -0.60 17.92
C GLY A 245 -15.57 -0.14 17.20
N ASN A 246 -15.13 -0.86 16.17
CA ASN A 246 -13.84 -0.62 15.50
C ASN A 246 -13.62 0.83 15.03
N LEU A 247 -14.64 1.49 14.47
CA LEU A 247 -14.50 2.90 14.06
C LEU A 247 -14.25 3.82 15.26
N GLY A 248 -14.90 3.53 16.39
CA GLY A 248 -14.66 4.23 17.66
C GLY A 248 -13.20 4.06 18.14
N ASP A 249 -12.63 2.87 18.00
CA ASP A 249 -11.24 2.59 18.37
C ASP A 249 -10.25 3.33 17.46
N VAL A 250 -10.51 3.37 16.16
CA VAL A 250 -9.73 4.16 15.18
C VAL A 250 -9.75 5.65 15.55
N VAL A 251 -10.92 6.20 15.84
CA VAL A 251 -11.09 7.61 16.23
C VAL A 251 -10.39 7.88 17.57
N ARG A 252 -10.58 7.02 18.57
CA ARG A 252 -9.91 7.15 19.86
C ARG A 252 -8.39 7.15 19.71
N PHE A 253 -7.84 6.23 18.93
CA PHE A 253 -6.40 6.20 18.64
C PHE A 253 -5.92 7.50 17.99
N ALA A 254 -6.66 8.04 17.00
CA ALA A 254 -6.26 9.25 16.29
C ALA A 254 -6.20 10.49 17.20
N PHE A 255 -7.08 10.59 18.21
CA PHE A 255 -7.21 11.80 19.04
C PHE A 255 -6.65 11.66 20.45
N SER A 256 -6.62 10.47 21.04
CA SER A 256 -6.24 10.24 22.45
C SER A 256 -5.18 9.17 22.66
N GLY A 257 -4.44 8.78 21.61
CA GLY A 257 -3.33 7.81 21.75
C GLY A 257 -2.16 8.39 22.56
N ASP A 258 -1.55 7.55 23.41
CA ASP A 258 -0.44 7.93 24.32
C ASP A 258 0.90 8.12 23.57
N GLU A 259 1.02 7.55 22.38
CA GLU A 259 2.23 7.64 21.56
C GLU A 259 2.46 9.07 21.03
N PRO A 260 3.71 9.57 21.04
CA PRO A 260 4.03 10.90 20.54
C PRO A 260 3.73 11.00 19.03
N ALA A 261 3.20 12.17 18.63
CA ALA A 261 2.99 12.46 17.22
C ALA A 261 4.31 12.86 16.53
N ALA A 262 4.42 12.55 15.22
CA ALA A 262 5.59 12.87 14.40
C ALA A 262 5.95 14.37 14.37
N GLY A 263 4.94 15.24 14.47
CA GLY A 263 5.10 16.69 14.52
C GLY A 263 5.35 17.32 13.14
N LEU A 264 5.16 18.64 13.08
CA LEU A 264 5.29 19.42 11.84
C LEU A 264 6.70 19.40 11.26
N GLY A 265 7.75 19.35 12.12
CA GLY A 265 9.13 19.34 11.66
C GLY A 265 9.49 18.09 10.83
N LEU A 266 9.03 16.90 11.25
CA LEU A 266 9.21 15.67 10.47
C LEU A 266 8.36 15.70 9.19
N ALA A 267 7.10 16.11 9.29
CA ALA A 267 6.23 16.23 8.14
C ALA A 267 6.76 17.23 7.09
N ALA A 268 7.34 18.36 7.51
CA ALA A 268 7.97 19.31 6.60
C ALA A 268 9.20 18.72 5.89
N ARG A 269 10.01 17.92 6.58
CA ARG A 269 11.12 17.17 5.95
C ARG A 269 10.61 16.20 4.88
N VAL A 270 9.55 15.44 5.17
CA VAL A 270 8.89 14.57 4.18
C VAL A 270 8.50 15.34 2.93
N VAL A 271 7.84 16.51 3.10
CA VAL A 271 7.40 17.33 1.97
C VAL A 271 8.61 17.91 1.22
N SER A 272 9.66 18.35 1.93
CA SER A 272 10.86 18.91 1.29
C SER A 272 11.53 17.90 0.34
N GLN A 273 11.58 16.62 0.68
CA GLN A 273 12.09 15.55 -0.16
C GLN A 273 11.29 15.36 -1.46
N GLN A 274 9.98 15.65 -1.44
CA GLN A 274 9.14 15.52 -2.63
C GLN A 274 9.40 16.61 -3.68
N TYR A 275 10.02 17.71 -3.28
CA TYR A 275 10.34 18.86 -4.13
C TYR A 275 11.84 19.13 -4.24
N ALA A 276 12.68 18.19 -3.82
CA ALA A 276 14.12 18.22 -4.01
C ALA A 276 14.48 18.23 -5.50
N TRP A 277 15.73 18.58 -5.85
CA TRP A 277 16.22 18.51 -7.23
C TRP A 277 16.03 17.12 -7.84
N TRP A 278 16.26 16.07 -7.05
CA TRP A 278 15.97 14.68 -7.40
C TRP A 278 14.98 14.13 -6.38
N PRO A 279 13.66 14.22 -6.63
CA PRO A 279 12.66 13.89 -5.63
C PRO A 279 12.49 12.37 -5.45
N GLU A 280 12.02 11.96 -4.26
CA GLU A 280 11.79 10.55 -3.94
C GLU A 280 10.93 9.84 -4.99
N TRP A 281 9.82 10.45 -5.41
CA TRP A 281 8.90 9.88 -6.40
C TRP A 281 9.48 9.77 -7.82
N ALA A 282 10.69 10.26 -8.05
CA ALA A 282 11.45 10.11 -9.29
C ALA A 282 12.76 9.32 -9.08
N GLY A 283 12.90 8.62 -7.97
CA GLY A 283 14.05 7.77 -7.65
C GLY A 283 15.15 8.43 -6.81
N GLY A 284 14.91 9.63 -6.27
CA GLY A 284 15.88 10.35 -5.42
C GLY A 284 15.88 9.94 -3.95
N GLY A 285 15.14 8.91 -3.56
CA GLY A 285 15.02 8.46 -2.19
C GLY A 285 16.14 7.52 -1.74
N ALA A 286 16.49 7.56 -0.45
CA ALA A 286 17.22 6.48 0.19
C ALA A 286 16.29 5.27 0.36
N ASP A 287 16.89 4.07 0.38
CA ASP A 287 16.16 2.82 0.64
C ASP A 287 15.25 2.98 1.89
N PRO A 288 13.93 2.90 1.75
CA PRO A 288 13.02 3.09 2.86
C PRO A 288 13.06 1.85 3.75
N GLY A 289 13.92 1.88 4.76
CA GLY A 289 13.86 0.89 5.83
C GLY A 289 12.51 0.93 6.56
N ILE A 290 12.27 -0.01 7.47
CA ILE A 290 11.06 -0.05 8.30
C ILE A 290 10.81 1.29 9.01
N LEU A 291 11.88 2.00 9.38
CA LEU A 291 11.85 3.32 9.99
C LEU A 291 12.22 4.40 8.95
N TYR A 292 11.29 5.28 8.63
CA TYR A 292 11.49 6.38 7.70
C TYR A 292 11.86 7.66 8.47
N LEU A 293 13.11 8.10 8.34
CA LEU A 293 13.64 9.32 8.96
C LEU A 293 14.19 10.26 7.87
N PRO A 294 13.32 11.04 7.19
CA PRO A 294 13.75 11.92 6.11
C PRO A 294 14.64 13.04 6.65
N SER A 295 15.73 13.34 5.93
CA SER A 295 16.54 14.53 6.13
C SER A 295 15.86 15.76 5.50
N TRP A 296 16.35 16.95 5.82
CA TRP A 296 15.96 18.16 5.09
C TRP A 296 16.54 18.12 3.67
N ALA A 297 15.72 18.45 2.68
CA ALA A 297 16.16 18.71 1.32
C ALA A 297 15.80 20.16 0.92
N VAL A 298 16.61 20.75 0.06
CA VAL A 298 16.28 22.04 -0.55
C VAL A 298 15.18 21.81 -1.58
N PRO A 299 13.97 22.36 -1.41
CA PRO A 299 12.82 22.07 -2.26
C PRO A 299 12.85 22.88 -3.57
N VAL A 300 13.91 22.71 -4.38
CA VAL A 300 14.15 23.50 -5.60
C VAL A 300 12.96 23.40 -6.56
N LEU A 301 12.36 22.22 -6.71
CA LEU A 301 11.19 22.02 -7.57
C LEU A 301 9.93 22.73 -7.03
N GLY A 302 9.93 23.17 -5.77
CA GLY A 302 8.90 24.05 -5.23
C GLY A 302 8.83 25.39 -5.95
N LEU A 303 9.97 25.88 -6.48
CA LEU A 303 10.00 27.09 -7.32
C LEU A 303 9.24 26.87 -8.64
N VAL A 304 9.30 25.66 -9.21
CA VAL A 304 8.53 25.29 -10.40
C VAL A 304 7.02 25.34 -10.09
N VAL A 305 6.63 24.88 -8.88
CA VAL A 305 5.22 24.96 -8.46
C VAL A 305 4.76 26.42 -8.33
N VAL A 306 5.55 27.27 -7.67
CA VAL A 306 5.25 28.70 -7.54
C VAL A 306 5.15 29.38 -8.91
N ALA A 307 6.12 29.13 -9.78
CA ALA A 307 6.13 29.67 -11.15
C ALA A 307 4.93 29.14 -11.96
N GLY A 308 4.56 27.86 -11.81
CA GLY A 308 3.39 27.27 -12.46
C GLY A 308 2.06 27.90 -12.01
N VAL A 309 1.91 28.16 -10.71
CA VAL A 309 0.75 28.90 -10.17
C VAL A 309 0.70 30.30 -10.77
N ALA A 310 1.82 31.03 -10.75
CA ALA A 310 1.91 32.36 -11.34
C ALA A 310 1.56 32.33 -12.84
N ALA A 311 2.08 31.37 -13.60
CA ALA A 311 1.78 31.18 -15.02
C ALA A 311 0.28 30.95 -15.26
N ALA A 312 -0.35 30.05 -14.48
CA ALA A 312 -1.78 29.78 -14.59
C ALA A 312 -2.64 31.03 -14.32
N VAL A 313 -2.25 31.81 -13.31
CA VAL A 313 -2.94 33.10 -12.96
C VAL A 313 -2.74 34.13 -14.05
N VAL A 314 -1.50 34.36 -14.52
CA VAL A 314 -1.19 35.33 -15.61
C VAL A 314 -1.96 34.98 -16.87
N ARG A 315 -2.02 33.70 -17.21
CA ARG A 315 -2.79 33.19 -18.37
C ARG A 315 -4.30 33.20 -18.14
N ARG A 316 -4.75 33.45 -16.90
CA ARG A 316 -6.16 33.35 -16.51
C ARG A 316 -6.76 31.98 -16.88
N SER A 317 -5.94 30.93 -16.80
CA SER A 317 -6.39 29.57 -17.06
C SER A 317 -7.13 29.01 -15.84
N VAL A 318 -8.44 29.29 -15.78
CA VAL A 318 -9.30 28.88 -14.66
C VAL A 318 -9.15 27.38 -14.36
N PRO A 319 -9.12 26.46 -15.35
CA PRO A 319 -8.98 25.03 -15.07
C PRO A 319 -7.65 24.70 -14.37
N LEU A 320 -6.52 25.27 -14.82
CA LEU A 320 -5.22 25.00 -14.19
C LEU A 320 -5.13 25.62 -12.79
N VAL A 321 -5.68 26.83 -12.59
CA VAL A 321 -5.75 27.48 -11.27
C VAL A 321 -6.53 26.60 -10.29
N ARG A 322 -7.70 26.08 -10.69
CA ARG A 322 -8.49 25.17 -9.85
C ARG A 322 -7.78 23.85 -9.59
N GLY A 323 -7.18 23.25 -10.61
CA GLY A 323 -6.41 22.01 -10.47
C GLY A 323 -5.26 22.17 -9.49
N LEU A 324 -4.46 23.23 -9.63
CA LEU A 324 -3.37 23.55 -8.71
C LEU A 324 -3.89 23.84 -7.29
N ALA A 325 -4.99 24.59 -7.16
CA ALA A 325 -5.60 24.85 -5.85
C ALA A 325 -6.03 23.56 -5.15
N VAL A 326 -6.71 22.64 -5.85
CA VAL A 326 -7.12 21.33 -5.32
C VAL A 326 -5.89 20.54 -4.86
N VAL A 327 -4.85 20.43 -5.71
CA VAL A 327 -3.64 19.65 -5.39
C VAL A 327 -2.89 20.25 -4.20
N LEU A 328 -2.72 21.57 -4.14
CA LEU A 328 -1.97 22.23 -3.07
C LEU A 328 -2.70 22.17 -1.72
N VAL A 329 -4.03 22.26 -1.71
CA VAL A 329 -4.81 22.06 -0.48
C VAL A 329 -4.73 20.61 -0.02
N VAL A 330 -4.75 19.65 -0.94
CA VAL A 330 -4.50 18.23 -0.62
C VAL A 330 -3.07 17.99 -0.14
N GLN A 331 -2.07 18.69 -0.72
CA GLN A 331 -0.68 18.64 -0.23
C GLN A 331 -0.56 19.16 1.21
N LEU A 332 -1.28 20.23 1.54
CA LEU A 332 -1.35 20.73 2.92
C LEU A 332 -2.00 19.69 3.86
N ALA A 333 -3.07 19.04 3.42
CA ALA A 333 -3.68 17.93 4.18
C ALA A 333 -2.72 16.76 4.37
N ALA A 334 -1.91 16.44 3.35
CA ALA A 334 -0.87 15.42 3.43
C ALA A 334 0.19 15.76 4.50
N LEU A 335 0.64 17.01 4.55
CA LEU A 335 1.56 17.51 5.57
C LEU A 335 0.94 17.43 6.98
N LEU A 336 -0.28 17.93 7.14
CA LEU A 336 -0.98 17.91 8.44
C LEU A 336 -1.29 16.47 8.88
N GLY A 337 -1.69 15.59 7.97
CA GLY A 337 -1.92 14.17 8.24
C GLY A 337 -0.62 13.47 8.68
N ALA A 338 0.48 13.68 7.97
CA ALA A 338 1.79 13.14 8.33
C ALA A 338 2.25 13.63 9.72
N SER A 339 2.01 14.90 10.07
CA SER A 339 2.39 15.44 11.38
C SER A 339 1.64 14.81 12.56
N ARG A 340 0.50 14.13 12.30
CA ARG A 340 -0.36 13.49 13.30
C ARG A 340 -0.11 11.99 13.44
N ILE A 341 0.74 11.40 12.60
CA ILE A 341 1.12 9.99 12.72
C ILE A 341 1.75 9.77 14.09
N ARG A 342 1.27 8.75 14.80
CA ARG A 342 1.71 8.40 16.14
C ARG A 342 2.59 7.16 16.15
N GLY A 343 3.55 7.13 17.07
CA GLY A 343 4.52 6.04 17.22
C GLY A 343 5.53 5.97 16.08
N GLN A 344 5.92 4.76 15.68
CA GLN A 344 6.94 4.56 14.66
C GLN A 344 6.50 5.11 13.30
N PHE A 345 7.27 6.05 12.75
CA PHE A 345 7.01 6.67 11.46
C PHE A 345 7.58 5.83 10.33
N ASN A 346 6.71 5.20 9.56
CA ASN A 346 7.07 4.32 8.47
C ASN A 346 6.68 4.93 7.12
N ASP A 347 7.45 4.60 6.10
CA ASP A 347 7.28 5.06 4.72
C ASP A 347 5.88 4.76 4.17
N TYR A 348 5.38 3.55 4.38
CA TYR A 348 4.08 3.10 3.87
C TYR A 348 2.88 3.88 4.43
N LEU A 349 3.02 4.57 5.56
CA LEU A 349 1.93 5.37 6.15
C LEU A 349 1.59 6.62 5.32
N ILE A 350 2.51 7.04 4.45
CA ILE A 350 2.45 8.30 3.71
C ILE A 350 2.71 8.13 2.20
N VAL A 351 2.38 6.96 1.65
CA VAL A 351 2.59 6.65 0.21
C VAL A 351 1.93 7.71 -0.71
N TYR A 352 0.82 8.30 -0.29
CA TYR A 352 0.13 9.37 -1.01
C TYR A 352 0.99 10.60 -1.29
N ARG A 353 2.12 10.80 -0.59
CA ARG A 353 3.01 11.96 -0.80
C ARG A 353 3.56 12.02 -2.22
N TRP A 354 3.89 10.87 -2.80
CA TRP A 354 4.48 10.77 -4.13
C TRP A 354 3.52 11.21 -5.24
N PRO A 355 2.35 10.60 -5.41
CA PRO A 355 1.44 10.99 -6.49
C PRO A 355 0.91 12.42 -6.32
N VAL A 356 0.73 12.93 -5.09
CA VAL A 356 0.27 14.31 -4.88
C VAL A 356 1.32 15.31 -5.31
N ALA A 357 2.60 15.13 -4.93
CA ALA A 357 3.69 16.01 -5.34
C ALA A 357 3.96 15.94 -6.85
N ALA A 358 4.00 14.74 -7.42
CA ALA A 358 4.16 14.54 -8.85
C ALA A 358 3.05 15.24 -9.66
N MET A 359 1.80 15.19 -9.17
CA MET A 359 0.66 15.88 -9.76
C MET A 359 0.79 17.40 -9.66
N ALA A 360 1.26 17.95 -8.53
CA ALA A 360 1.51 19.39 -8.38
C ALA A 360 2.52 19.88 -9.41
N LEU A 361 3.61 19.14 -9.60
CA LEU A 361 4.63 19.47 -10.62
C LEU A 361 4.10 19.30 -12.04
N ALA A 362 3.36 18.24 -12.33
CA ALA A 362 2.76 17.99 -13.64
C ALA A 362 1.85 19.15 -14.08
N LEU A 363 0.95 19.62 -13.20
CA LEU A 363 0.07 20.74 -13.48
C LEU A 363 0.84 22.06 -13.61
N SER A 364 1.88 22.26 -12.80
CA SER A 364 2.73 23.44 -12.85
C SER A 364 3.52 23.52 -14.16
N VAL A 365 4.13 22.42 -14.59
CA VAL A 365 4.82 22.33 -15.88
C VAL A 365 3.84 22.57 -17.03
N ALA A 366 2.64 22.00 -16.95
CA ALA A 366 1.60 22.26 -17.95
C ALA A 366 1.25 23.76 -18.03
N ALA A 367 1.14 24.45 -16.90
CA ALA A 367 0.86 25.89 -16.86
C ALA A 367 2.02 26.73 -17.44
N LEU A 368 3.27 26.37 -17.17
CA LEU A 368 4.45 27.04 -17.71
C LEU A 368 4.55 26.88 -19.23
N VAL A 369 4.35 25.66 -19.72
CA VAL A 369 4.37 25.37 -21.17
C VAL A 369 3.23 26.09 -21.89
N ASP A 370 2.05 26.18 -21.27
CA ASP A 370 0.88 26.86 -21.84
C ASP A 370 1.06 28.39 -21.96
N LEU A 371 2.08 28.99 -21.32
CA LEU A 371 2.46 30.38 -21.57
C LEU A 371 2.73 30.61 -23.05
N ARG A 372 3.26 29.62 -23.75
CA ARG A 372 3.47 29.64 -25.20
C ARG A 372 2.58 28.59 -25.86
N ARG A 373 1.39 28.98 -26.30
CA ARG A 373 0.39 28.08 -26.93
C ARG A 373 0.96 27.21 -28.05
N SER A 374 1.92 27.73 -28.83
CA SER A 374 2.60 26.98 -29.90
C SER A 374 3.36 25.74 -29.40
N TRP A 375 3.71 25.68 -28.10
CA TRP A 375 4.44 24.59 -27.50
C TRP A 375 3.52 23.49 -26.92
N SER A 376 2.24 23.79 -26.72
CA SER A 376 1.32 22.86 -26.06
C SER A 376 1.14 21.55 -26.85
N ALA A 377 0.97 21.61 -28.17
CA ALA A 377 0.80 20.39 -29.00
C ALA A 377 2.08 19.55 -29.09
N PRO A 378 3.27 20.12 -29.35
CA PRO A 378 4.54 19.37 -29.27
C PRO A 378 4.77 18.75 -27.89
N ALA A 379 4.51 19.49 -26.79
CA ALA A 379 4.69 19.03 -25.43
C ALA A 379 3.76 17.85 -25.09
N VAL A 380 2.50 17.87 -25.53
CA VAL A 380 1.59 16.73 -25.39
C VAL A 380 2.14 15.49 -26.09
N ARG A 381 2.68 15.64 -27.31
CA ARG A 381 3.31 14.53 -28.02
C ARG A 381 4.51 13.98 -27.26
N VAL A 382 5.44 14.84 -26.88
CA VAL A 382 6.68 14.46 -26.16
C VAL A 382 6.30 13.78 -24.84
N ALA A 383 5.43 14.34 -24.02
CA ALA A 383 5.01 13.76 -22.76
C ALA A 383 4.36 12.38 -22.95
N SER A 384 3.51 12.22 -23.96
CA SER A 384 2.86 10.93 -24.25
C SER A 384 3.86 9.87 -24.69
N VAL A 385 4.85 10.24 -25.53
CA VAL A 385 5.92 9.33 -25.96
C VAL A 385 6.80 8.94 -24.77
N LEU A 386 7.23 9.91 -23.96
CA LEU A 386 8.03 9.64 -22.77
C LEU A 386 7.26 8.77 -21.75
N ALA A 387 5.97 9.00 -21.59
CA ALA A 387 5.12 8.12 -20.77
C ALA A 387 5.09 6.70 -21.33
N ALA A 388 4.92 6.51 -22.64
CA ALA A 388 4.95 5.18 -23.26
C ALA A 388 6.30 4.48 -23.04
N VAL A 389 7.41 5.18 -23.24
CA VAL A 389 8.77 4.65 -22.99
C VAL A 389 8.95 4.31 -21.50
N GLY A 390 8.54 5.19 -20.60
CA GLY A 390 8.60 4.95 -19.15
C GLY A 390 7.75 3.76 -18.71
N LEU A 391 6.56 3.56 -19.29
CA LEU A 391 5.71 2.39 -19.04
C LEU A 391 6.38 1.10 -19.52
N LEU A 392 7.04 1.10 -20.67
CA LEU A 392 7.82 -0.04 -21.13
C LEU A 392 8.99 -0.32 -20.18
N ALA A 393 9.71 0.72 -19.76
CA ALA A 393 10.79 0.58 -18.76
C ALA A 393 10.28 0.01 -17.45
N THR A 394 9.14 0.52 -16.95
CA THR A 394 8.45 -0.04 -15.76
C THR A 394 8.12 -1.52 -15.99
N GLY A 395 7.60 -1.88 -17.16
CA GLY A 395 7.32 -3.26 -17.53
C GLY A 395 8.56 -4.15 -17.44
N VAL A 396 9.69 -3.71 -17.98
CA VAL A 396 10.96 -4.43 -17.92
C VAL A 396 11.44 -4.59 -16.46
N VAL A 397 11.46 -3.50 -15.69
CA VAL A 397 11.86 -3.55 -14.27
C VAL A 397 10.97 -4.53 -13.50
N GLN A 398 9.66 -4.43 -13.65
CA GLN A 398 8.71 -5.32 -12.99
C GLN A 398 8.83 -6.78 -13.46
N TRP A 399 9.30 -7.02 -14.67
CA TRP A 399 9.50 -8.37 -15.20
C TRP A 399 10.73 -9.05 -14.61
N VAL A 400 11.85 -8.33 -14.45
CA VAL A 400 13.14 -8.90 -14.03
C VAL A 400 13.30 -9.00 -12.51
N VAL A 401 12.56 -8.21 -11.74
CA VAL A 401 12.63 -8.25 -10.28
C VAL A 401 11.77 -9.39 -9.73
N GLU A 402 12.26 -10.05 -8.70
CA GLU A 402 11.54 -11.12 -7.99
C GLU A 402 10.21 -10.65 -7.42
N ASP A 403 9.29 -11.58 -7.21
CA ASP A 403 7.99 -11.30 -6.60
C ASP A 403 8.18 -10.81 -5.14
N PRO A 404 7.27 -9.98 -4.62
CA PRO A 404 7.36 -9.53 -3.24
C PRO A 404 7.51 -10.71 -2.27
N GLU A 405 8.44 -10.61 -1.33
CA GLU A 405 8.64 -11.62 -0.28
C GLU A 405 9.01 -13.03 -0.79
N ALA A 406 9.46 -13.16 -2.06
CA ALA A 406 9.70 -14.43 -2.74
C ALA A 406 10.56 -15.41 -1.93
N GLY A 407 11.54 -14.91 -1.21
CA GLY A 407 12.47 -15.77 -0.48
C GLY A 407 11.93 -16.38 0.82
N ALA A 408 10.88 -15.83 1.41
CA ALA A 408 10.27 -16.38 2.63
C ALA A 408 9.12 -17.37 2.31
N GLY A 409 8.60 -17.33 1.09
CA GLY A 409 7.55 -18.25 0.63
C GLY A 409 7.89 -19.73 0.79
N PRO A 410 9.08 -20.21 0.35
CA PRO A 410 9.49 -21.61 0.52
C PRO A 410 9.45 -22.09 1.96
N ALA A 411 9.77 -21.20 2.91
CA ALA A 411 9.70 -21.47 4.33
C ALA A 411 8.27 -21.81 4.79
N ALA A 412 7.29 -21.03 4.38
CA ALA A 412 5.89 -21.25 4.73
C ALA A 412 5.34 -22.55 4.11
N VAL A 413 5.74 -22.86 2.87
CA VAL A 413 5.38 -24.11 2.19
C VAL A 413 5.93 -25.31 2.98
N ALA A 414 7.22 -25.30 3.32
CA ALA A 414 7.85 -26.38 4.08
C ALA A 414 7.24 -26.55 5.48
N ALA A 415 6.87 -25.44 6.17
CA ALA A 415 6.16 -25.52 7.45
C ALA A 415 4.81 -26.23 7.31
N ALA A 416 4.05 -25.83 6.29
CA ALA A 416 2.76 -26.45 6.02
C ALA A 416 2.89 -27.94 5.64
N ASP A 417 3.92 -28.32 4.87
CA ASP A 417 4.18 -29.72 4.51
C ASP A 417 4.48 -30.58 5.73
N VAL A 418 5.34 -30.09 6.64
CA VAL A 418 5.65 -30.78 7.89
C VAL A 418 4.41 -30.97 8.76
N ILE A 419 3.58 -29.94 8.88
CA ILE A 419 2.36 -29.98 9.68
C ILE A 419 1.33 -30.91 9.02
N ALA A 420 1.10 -30.79 7.72
CA ALA A 420 0.14 -31.59 6.97
C ALA A 420 0.49 -33.08 7.03
N ALA A 421 1.76 -33.43 6.81
CA ALA A 421 2.23 -34.83 6.90
C ALA A 421 1.99 -35.49 8.28
N ARG A 422 2.08 -34.68 9.36
CA ARG A 422 1.81 -35.18 10.72
C ARG A 422 0.34 -35.13 11.13
N ALA A 423 -0.39 -34.20 10.53
CA ALA A 423 -1.82 -34.08 10.79
C ALA A 423 -2.61 -35.26 10.23
N GLY A 424 -2.15 -35.85 9.09
CA GLY A 424 -2.89 -36.89 8.37
C GLY A 424 -4.24 -36.36 7.87
N ASP A 425 -5.09 -37.28 7.43
CA ASP A 425 -6.47 -36.96 7.00
C ASP A 425 -7.35 -36.68 8.21
N ARG A 426 -7.40 -35.43 8.63
CA ARG A 426 -8.25 -34.99 9.74
C ARG A 426 -9.60 -34.52 9.23
N PRO A 427 -10.69 -34.92 9.90
CA PRO A 427 -12.01 -34.42 9.58
C PRO A 427 -12.14 -32.93 9.97
N PRO A 428 -13.05 -32.16 9.32
CA PRO A 428 -13.22 -30.73 9.55
C PRO A 428 -13.52 -30.31 11.00
N ASP A 429 -14.13 -31.20 11.78
CA ASP A 429 -14.47 -31.00 13.20
C ASP A 429 -13.24 -31.15 14.14
N ARG A 430 -12.11 -31.64 13.65
CA ARG A 430 -10.85 -31.79 14.40
C ARG A 430 -9.72 -31.01 13.78
N PRO A 431 -9.78 -29.66 13.74
CA PRO A 431 -8.77 -28.83 13.10
C PRO A 431 -7.41 -28.95 13.81
N VAL A 432 -6.36 -28.74 13.03
CA VAL A 432 -5.02 -28.53 13.56
C VAL A 432 -4.95 -27.15 14.20
N VAL A 433 -4.51 -27.07 15.45
CA VAL A 433 -4.28 -25.78 16.11
C VAL A 433 -2.80 -25.43 16.03
N VAL A 434 -2.49 -24.30 15.39
CA VAL A 434 -1.13 -23.81 15.17
C VAL A 434 -0.89 -22.52 15.94
N ALA A 435 0.26 -22.44 16.60
CA ALA A 435 0.73 -21.26 17.31
C ALA A 435 2.03 -20.70 16.72
N THR A 436 2.46 -19.54 17.18
CA THR A 436 3.79 -18.98 16.93
C THR A 436 4.34 -18.29 18.17
N VAL A 437 5.64 -18.03 18.18
CA VAL A 437 6.27 -17.12 19.13
C VAL A 437 6.00 -15.69 18.68
N ALA A 438 5.75 -14.80 19.63
CA ALA A 438 5.37 -13.40 19.36
C ALA A 438 6.58 -12.55 18.91
N ASP A 439 7.25 -12.95 17.83
CA ASP A 439 8.20 -12.08 17.12
C ASP A 439 7.65 -11.73 15.73
N PHE A 440 8.12 -10.61 15.15
CA PHE A 440 7.61 -10.10 13.87
C PHE A 440 7.74 -11.14 12.73
N GLN A 441 8.87 -11.82 12.64
CA GLN A 441 9.11 -12.79 11.56
C GLN A 441 8.33 -14.09 11.78
N GLY A 442 8.20 -14.53 13.04
CA GLY A 442 7.37 -15.69 13.39
C GLY A 442 5.91 -15.48 13.03
N VAL A 443 5.35 -14.30 13.35
CA VAL A 443 3.97 -13.94 12.98
C VAL A 443 3.79 -13.85 11.47
N ALA A 444 4.76 -13.30 10.74
CA ALA A 444 4.71 -13.19 9.29
C ALA A 444 4.67 -14.56 8.61
N LEU A 445 5.54 -15.48 9.04
CA LEU A 445 5.62 -16.83 8.53
C LEU A 445 4.40 -17.68 8.94
N TRP A 446 3.89 -17.45 10.15
CA TRP A 446 2.73 -18.16 10.67
C TRP A 446 1.47 -17.89 9.82
N ALA A 447 1.20 -16.63 9.45
CA ALA A 447 0.09 -16.28 8.56
C ALA A 447 0.18 -17.03 7.22
N ALA A 448 1.38 -17.08 6.64
CA ALA A 448 1.62 -17.81 5.40
C ALA A 448 1.45 -19.34 5.59
N THR A 449 1.90 -19.89 6.71
CA THR A 449 1.72 -21.33 7.02
C THR A 449 0.25 -21.69 7.14
N VAL A 450 -0.55 -20.87 7.83
CA VAL A 450 -2.02 -21.06 7.93
C VAL A 450 -2.64 -21.05 6.54
N LEU A 451 -2.30 -20.07 5.71
CA LEU A 451 -2.77 -19.98 4.34
C LEU A 451 -2.41 -21.22 3.52
N GLN A 452 -1.17 -21.71 3.64
CA GLN A 452 -0.72 -22.90 2.92
C GLN A 452 -1.40 -24.18 3.42
N LEU A 453 -1.74 -24.30 4.69
CA LEU A 453 -2.52 -25.42 5.23
C LEU A 453 -3.96 -25.40 4.67
N GLU A 454 -4.62 -24.25 4.68
CA GLU A 454 -5.96 -24.11 4.06
C GLU A 454 -5.96 -24.44 2.56
N ARG A 455 -4.89 -24.07 1.83
CA ARG A 455 -4.74 -24.40 0.40
C ARG A 455 -4.62 -25.91 0.16
N ARG A 456 -4.09 -26.65 1.13
CA ARG A 456 -4.00 -28.13 1.11
C ARG A 456 -5.27 -28.82 1.61
N GLY A 457 -6.30 -28.05 1.98
CA GLY A 457 -7.53 -28.59 2.56
C GLY A 457 -7.38 -29.09 4.00
N VAL A 458 -6.28 -28.75 4.67
CA VAL A 458 -6.09 -29.10 6.08
C VAL A 458 -6.91 -28.14 6.95
N PRO A 459 -7.87 -28.66 7.75
CA PRO A 459 -8.60 -27.84 8.69
C PRO A 459 -7.66 -27.23 9.73
N VAL A 460 -7.54 -25.92 9.77
CA VAL A 460 -6.60 -25.21 10.65
C VAL A 460 -7.29 -24.17 11.51
N ARG A 461 -6.83 -24.02 12.74
CA ARG A 461 -7.18 -22.95 13.67
C ARG A 461 -5.89 -22.34 14.23
N VAL A 462 -6.01 -21.10 14.69
CA VAL A 462 -4.93 -20.38 15.38
C VAL A 462 -5.32 -20.19 16.85
N THR A 463 -4.33 -20.29 17.74
CA THR A 463 -4.60 -20.09 19.16
C THR A 463 -4.56 -18.62 19.55
N ARG A 464 -5.31 -18.24 20.58
CA ARG A 464 -5.26 -16.92 21.23
C ARG A 464 -4.04 -16.72 22.13
N LEU A 465 -3.27 -17.77 22.40
CA LEU A 465 -2.18 -17.82 23.38
C LEU A 465 -0.90 -17.08 22.96
N SER A 466 -0.91 -16.10 22.09
CA SER A 466 0.23 -15.22 21.91
C SER A 466 0.08 -14.02 22.86
N GLU A 467 1.05 -13.83 23.75
CA GLU A 467 1.09 -12.73 24.71
C GLU A 467 0.77 -11.39 24.02
N GLY A 468 -0.36 -10.78 24.42
CA GLY A 468 -0.72 -9.40 24.06
C GLY A 468 -1.40 -9.17 22.72
N ALA A 469 -1.69 -10.17 21.89
CA ALA A 469 -2.35 -9.96 20.62
C ALA A 469 -3.66 -10.76 20.49
N ASP A 470 -4.77 -10.08 20.31
CA ASP A 470 -6.03 -10.73 19.95
C ASP A 470 -5.94 -11.34 18.54
N MET A 471 -5.75 -12.66 18.48
CA MET A 471 -5.66 -13.39 17.21
C MET A 471 -6.98 -13.35 16.42
N SER A 472 -8.13 -13.20 17.09
CA SER A 472 -9.42 -13.07 16.42
C SER A 472 -9.48 -11.80 15.57
N SER A 473 -8.80 -10.73 15.99
CA SER A 473 -8.69 -9.49 15.23
C SER A 473 -7.84 -9.63 13.96
N ARG A 474 -6.87 -10.56 13.93
CA ARG A 474 -6.00 -10.81 12.77
C ARG A 474 -6.61 -11.80 11.77
N TYR A 475 -7.14 -12.91 12.27
CA TYR A 475 -7.52 -14.08 11.47
C TYR A 475 -9.04 -14.25 11.32
N GLY A 476 -9.82 -13.56 12.13
CA GLY A 476 -11.28 -13.76 12.25
C GLY A 476 -11.64 -14.83 13.28
N ALA A 477 -12.80 -14.65 13.93
CA ALA A 477 -13.25 -15.51 15.02
C ALA A 477 -13.42 -17.00 14.59
N HIS A 478 -13.80 -17.23 13.33
CA HIS A 478 -13.99 -18.57 12.79
C HIS A 478 -12.66 -19.38 12.64
N ARG A 479 -11.50 -18.69 12.63
CA ARG A 479 -10.17 -19.31 12.60
C ARG A 479 -9.51 -19.42 13.96
N THR A 480 -10.07 -18.81 15.01
CA THR A 480 -9.47 -18.84 16.35
C THR A 480 -9.97 -20.01 17.17
N SER A 481 -9.13 -20.49 18.09
CA SER A 481 -9.44 -21.57 19.02
C SER A 481 -8.81 -21.28 20.37
N ASP A 482 -9.50 -21.66 21.44
CA ASP A 482 -8.97 -21.65 22.81
C ASP A 482 -8.26 -22.99 23.15
N ALA A 483 -8.28 -23.97 22.24
CA ALA A 483 -7.61 -25.23 22.43
C ALA A 483 -6.09 -25.09 22.45
N ASP A 484 -5.44 -25.95 23.20
CA ASP A 484 -3.97 -26.05 23.22
C ASP A 484 -3.42 -26.29 21.81
N PRO A 485 -2.38 -25.55 21.40
CA PRO A 485 -1.79 -25.75 20.09
C PRO A 485 -1.10 -27.13 20.00
N GLY A 486 -1.38 -27.81 18.89
CA GLY A 486 -0.69 -29.05 18.53
C GLY A 486 0.65 -28.81 17.85
N PHE A 487 0.79 -27.67 17.19
CA PHE A 487 2.00 -27.27 16.47
C PHE A 487 2.36 -25.82 16.77
N LEU A 488 3.67 -25.53 16.70
CA LEU A 488 4.21 -24.19 16.86
C LEU A 488 5.26 -23.94 15.77
N VAL A 489 5.19 -22.79 15.12
CA VAL A 489 6.17 -22.34 14.13
C VAL A 489 7.01 -21.24 14.75
N ALA A 490 8.32 -21.42 14.79
CA ALA A 490 9.23 -20.43 15.39
C ALA A 490 10.61 -20.43 14.71
N ARG A 491 11.38 -19.40 14.95
CA ARG A 491 12.79 -19.34 14.53
C ARG A 491 13.65 -20.35 15.32
N PRO A 492 14.78 -20.82 14.74
CA PRO A 492 15.67 -21.80 15.42
C PRO A 492 16.19 -21.33 16.79
N ASN A 493 16.38 -20.02 16.98
CA ASN A 493 16.85 -19.46 18.26
C ASN A 493 15.85 -19.61 19.42
N ALA A 494 14.58 -19.88 19.14
CA ALA A 494 13.57 -20.14 20.16
C ALA A 494 13.66 -21.58 20.73
N THR A 495 14.46 -22.48 20.13
CA THR A 495 14.53 -23.89 20.50
C THR A 495 14.80 -24.16 22.00
N PRO A 496 15.76 -23.51 22.68
CA PRO A 496 16.01 -23.77 24.09
C PRO A 496 14.80 -23.47 24.98
N ALA A 497 14.17 -22.30 24.76
CA ALA A 497 13.00 -21.87 25.54
C ALA A 497 11.77 -22.75 25.28
N LEU A 498 11.60 -23.24 24.06
CA LEU A 498 10.50 -24.13 23.67
C LEU A 498 10.71 -25.54 24.17
N ALA A 499 11.92 -26.07 24.11
CA ALA A 499 12.26 -27.37 24.66
C ALA A 499 11.98 -27.46 26.17
N ALA A 500 12.31 -26.39 26.94
CA ALA A 500 11.99 -26.29 28.36
C ALA A 500 10.47 -26.32 28.66
N ARG A 501 9.63 -26.05 27.65
CA ARG A 501 8.16 -26.13 27.73
C ARG A 501 7.56 -27.40 27.11
N GLY A 502 8.39 -28.41 26.84
CA GLY A 502 7.97 -29.68 26.27
C GLY A 502 7.65 -29.67 24.77
N TRP A 503 8.20 -28.70 24.03
CA TRP A 503 8.09 -28.67 22.58
C TRP A 503 9.28 -29.35 21.93
N VAL A 504 9.02 -30.27 21.01
CA VAL A 504 10.04 -31.02 20.27
C VAL A 504 10.06 -30.56 18.81
N PRO A 505 11.23 -30.23 18.24
CA PRO A 505 11.31 -29.86 16.83
C PRO A 505 11.02 -31.12 15.98
N VAL A 506 10.08 -30.99 15.04
CA VAL A 506 9.58 -32.09 14.21
C VAL A 506 9.90 -31.91 12.73
N GLY A 507 10.41 -30.75 12.34
CA GLY A 507 10.84 -30.43 11.00
C GLY A 507 11.17 -28.93 10.90
N GLY A 508 11.63 -28.49 9.74
CA GLY A 508 11.97 -27.11 9.55
C GLY A 508 12.50 -26.83 8.14
N TYR A 509 12.82 -25.56 7.92
CA TYR A 509 13.45 -25.08 6.70
C TYR A 509 14.76 -24.38 7.04
N GLN A 510 15.85 -24.85 6.49
CA GLN A 510 17.18 -24.30 6.72
C GLN A 510 17.83 -23.97 5.37
N PRO A 511 17.70 -22.71 4.90
CA PRO A 511 18.18 -22.31 3.58
C PRO A 511 19.68 -22.02 3.54
N PHE A 512 20.40 -22.14 4.68
CA PHE A 512 21.80 -21.78 4.80
C PHE A 512 22.71 -22.99 4.80
N THR A 513 23.86 -22.82 4.16
CA THR A 513 24.99 -23.75 4.37
C THR A 513 25.49 -23.64 5.81
N ARG A 514 26.20 -24.68 6.28
CA ARG A 514 26.82 -24.65 7.63
C ARG A 514 27.74 -23.46 7.85
N GLY A 515 28.40 -22.98 6.79
CA GLY A 515 29.28 -21.80 6.85
C GLY A 515 28.51 -20.50 6.99
N GLU A 516 27.41 -20.34 6.27
CA GLU A 516 26.52 -19.19 6.36
C GLU A 516 25.83 -19.12 7.73
N GLN A 517 25.36 -20.27 8.23
CA GLN A 517 24.72 -20.36 9.54
C GLN A 517 25.68 -19.91 10.65
N ARG A 518 26.94 -20.40 10.65
CA ARG A 518 27.95 -19.96 11.62
C ARG A 518 28.29 -18.48 11.52
N ARG A 519 28.22 -17.88 10.32
CA ARG A 519 28.39 -16.44 10.15
C ARG A 519 27.21 -15.66 10.73
N LEU A 520 25.98 -16.12 10.46
CA LEU A 520 24.77 -15.52 10.99
C LEU A 520 24.76 -15.52 12.52
N GLU A 521 25.02 -16.68 13.14
CA GLU A 521 25.08 -16.83 14.59
C GLU A 521 26.14 -15.91 15.24
N ARG A 522 27.32 -15.78 14.61
CA ARG A 522 28.36 -14.84 15.08
C ARG A 522 27.91 -13.39 15.00
N TRP A 523 27.32 -12.98 13.88
CA TRP A 523 26.88 -11.59 13.70
C TRP A 523 25.70 -11.24 14.61
N GLU A 524 24.77 -12.15 14.82
CA GLU A 524 23.67 -11.96 15.76
C GLU A 524 24.17 -11.86 17.21
N THR A 525 25.12 -12.72 17.58
CA THR A 525 25.76 -12.68 18.91
C THR A 525 26.52 -11.38 19.12
N GLU A 526 27.33 -10.94 18.15
CA GLU A 526 28.06 -9.67 18.20
C GLU A 526 27.09 -8.48 18.28
N ARG A 527 26.04 -8.48 17.47
CA ARG A 527 25.02 -7.42 17.50
C ARG A 527 24.32 -7.34 18.86
N SER A 528 23.99 -8.49 19.44
CA SER A 528 23.36 -8.55 20.77
C SER A 528 24.28 -7.99 21.86
N ARG A 529 25.57 -8.36 21.85
CA ARG A 529 26.58 -7.83 22.80
C ARG A 529 26.79 -6.32 22.67
N LEU A 530 26.74 -5.78 21.44
CA LEU A 530 26.84 -4.34 21.21
C LEU A 530 25.61 -3.58 21.69
N GLY A 531 24.42 -4.21 21.65
CA GLY A 531 23.17 -3.64 22.14
C GLY A 531 23.12 -3.58 23.67
N ASP A 532 23.57 -4.64 24.33
CA ASP A 532 23.64 -4.77 25.79
C ASP A 532 25.03 -5.34 26.19
N PRO A 533 26.05 -4.48 26.24
CA PRO A 533 27.42 -4.92 26.42
C PRO A 533 27.65 -5.40 27.87
N PRO A 534 28.24 -6.59 28.06
CA PRO A 534 28.63 -7.05 29.39
C PRO A 534 29.59 -6.08 30.06
N PRO A 535 29.46 -5.85 31.36
CA PRO A 535 30.37 -4.97 32.11
C PRO A 535 31.84 -5.39 31.93
N GLY A 536 32.71 -4.45 31.55
CA GLY A 536 34.13 -4.71 31.33
C GLY A 536 34.51 -5.34 29.98
N SER A 537 33.54 -5.54 29.07
CA SER A 537 33.83 -6.03 27.73
C SER A 537 34.41 -4.95 26.79
N GLU A 538 35.05 -5.37 25.69
CA GLU A 538 35.51 -4.44 24.65
C GLU A 538 34.35 -3.60 24.06
N GLU A 539 33.17 -4.19 23.94
CA GLU A 539 31.96 -3.52 23.47
C GLU A 539 31.48 -2.44 24.45
N ALA A 540 31.68 -2.63 25.75
CA ALA A 540 31.35 -1.64 26.77
C ALA A 540 32.29 -0.41 26.71
N ALA A 541 33.54 -0.61 26.28
CA ALA A 541 34.51 0.47 26.10
C ALA A 541 34.24 1.36 24.87
N LEU A 542 33.41 0.93 23.93
CA LEU A 542 33.04 1.73 22.75
C LEU A 542 32.09 2.87 23.12
N SER A 543 32.25 4.02 22.46
CA SER A 543 31.27 5.11 22.56
C SER A 543 29.91 4.68 21.97
N GLY A 544 28.82 5.33 22.38
CA GLY A 544 27.49 5.07 21.87
C GLY A 544 27.41 5.19 20.33
N ALA A 545 28.08 6.17 19.74
CA ALA A 545 28.14 6.36 18.29
C ALA A 545 28.89 5.21 17.57
N GLN A 546 29.99 4.74 18.14
CA GLN A 546 30.75 3.60 17.59
C GLN A 546 29.95 2.30 17.66
N ARG A 547 29.25 2.05 18.77
CA ARG A 547 28.35 0.89 18.92
C ARG A 547 27.24 0.94 17.89
N LEU A 548 26.57 2.09 17.73
CA LEU A 548 25.50 2.26 16.75
C LEU A 548 25.97 2.01 15.32
N ALA A 549 27.14 2.54 14.94
CA ALA A 549 27.71 2.32 13.61
C ALA A 549 28.01 0.82 13.35
N ARG A 550 28.55 0.11 14.36
CA ARG A 550 28.81 -1.33 14.27
C ARG A 550 27.51 -2.15 14.19
N ILE A 551 26.51 -1.85 15.03
CA ILE A 551 25.18 -2.45 14.99
C ILE A 551 24.57 -2.28 13.61
N THR A 552 24.59 -1.07 13.03
CA THR A 552 24.06 -0.77 11.71
C THR A 552 24.77 -1.59 10.62
N THR A 553 26.08 -1.75 10.72
CA THR A 553 26.85 -2.55 9.75
C THR A 553 26.52 -4.04 9.84
N LEU A 554 26.41 -4.57 11.07
CA LEU A 554 26.04 -5.96 11.30
C LEU A 554 24.60 -6.22 10.84
N THR A 555 23.68 -5.33 11.14
CA THR A 555 22.29 -5.43 10.69
C THR A 555 22.22 -5.52 9.18
N ARG A 556 22.92 -4.64 8.43
CA ARG A 556 22.98 -4.72 6.96
C ARG A 556 23.54 -6.05 6.45
N ARG A 557 24.59 -6.60 7.10
CA ARG A 557 25.17 -7.91 6.72
C ARG A 557 24.21 -9.08 7.01
N ILE A 558 23.53 -9.03 8.13
CA ILE A 558 22.49 -10.01 8.52
C ILE A 558 21.35 -9.94 7.52
N ASP A 559 20.83 -8.74 7.24
CA ASP A 559 19.72 -8.55 6.30
C ASP A 559 20.08 -9.00 4.88
N ALA A 560 21.30 -8.71 4.43
CA ALA A 560 21.79 -9.18 3.13
C ALA A 560 21.92 -10.72 3.07
N LEU A 561 22.32 -11.37 4.16
CA LEU A 561 22.37 -12.81 4.22
C LEU A 561 20.98 -13.44 4.32
N LEU A 562 20.10 -12.83 5.08
CA LEU A 562 18.71 -13.25 5.25
C LEU A 562 17.83 -12.90 4.04
N ALA A 563 18.30 -12.02 3.16
CA ALA A 563 17.53 -11.56 2.01
C ALA A 563 16.91 -12.74 1.25
N GLY A 564 15.59 -12.84 1.38
CA GLY A 564 14.83 -13.90 0.78
C GLY A 564 14.98 -15.30 1.38
N ARG A 565 15.65 -15.47 2.52
CA ARG A 565 15.91 -16.79 3.15
C ARG A 565 15.61 -16.75 4.64
N THR A 566 14.45 -17.25 5.08
CA THR A 566 14.04 -17.25 6.49
C THR A 566 14.12 -18.67 7.06
N PRO A 567 15.07 -18.98 7.97
CA PRO A 567 15.11 -20.27 8.66
C PRO A 567 14.01 -20.35 9.71
N PHE A 568 13.40 -21.53 9.85
CA PHE A 568 12.45 -21.79 10.93
C PHE A 568 12.38 -23.28 11.27
N LEU A 569 11.76 -23.56 12.42
CA LEU A 569 11.42 -24.89 12.87
C LEU A 569 9.93 -25.01 13.16
N VAL A 570 9.39 -26.18 12.89
CA VAL A 570 8.07 -26.61 13.35
C VAL A 570 8.28 -27.47 14.57
N PHE A 571 7.58 -27.13 15.64
CA PHE A 571 7.59 -27.89 16.89
C PHE A 571 6.23 -28.55 17.07
N ALA A 572 6.22 -29.73 17.66
CA ALA A 572 5.03 -30.39 18.16
C ALA A 572 5.19 -30.66 19.65
N ARG A 573 4.10 -30.66 20.40
CA ARG A 573 4.11 -31.18 21.76
C ARG A 573 4.19 -32.70 21.71
N ASP A 574 5.14 -33.25 22.44
CA ASP A 574 5.17 -34.68 22.74
C ASP A 574 3.98 -34.97 23.67
N ARG A 575 2.88 -35.45 23.12
CA ARG A 575 1.79 -35.95 23.95
C ARG A 575 2.16 -37.40 24.31
N PRO A 576 2.48 -37.72 25.56
CA PRO A 576 2.63 -39.12 25.96
C PRO A 576 1.27 -39.82 25.76
N GLY A 577 1.18 -40.68 24.76
CA GLY A 577 0.11 -41.65 24.59
C GLY A 577 -1.16 -41.18 23.91
N ARG A 578 -1.20 -41.24 22.58
CA ARG A 578 -2.31 -41.80 21.80
C ARG A 578 -1.77 -42.52 20.58
#